data_912547e83ed8f56787a90ff9197fc29d
#
_entry.id   912547e83ed8f56787a90ff9197fc29d
#
_cell.length_a   1.000
_cell.length_b   1.000
_cell.length_c   1.000
_cell.angle_alpha   90.00
_cell.angle_beta   90.00
_cell.angle_gamma   90.00
#
_symmetry.space_group_name_H-M   'P 1'
#
loop_
_entity.id
_entity.type
_entity.pdbx_description
1 polymer ?
#
loop_
_entity_poly.entity_id
_entity_poly.type
_entity_poly.pdbx_seq_one_letter_code
_entity_poly.pdbx_strand_id
1 'polypeptide(L)'
;MWLLYSSDSDGMGKGEPSRFILQIRNELAPRYPNIKISEEIVAASNKASSTEKGLSVGKDSRTLQRLGELAQKGFSPSALNRYRGCPKQFFYGDVLHIQEREEMNEDLEANELGSYIHDLLKQIYLRDTDHIIKIGTLQDALDNIGTMVDESFKREVLKGRSEEGKNRLYNEVAKTQISHFLKKEIESLKKGNHIEISLLEEDMTMPLTLGDNSASVNIKGVADRVDLFNGQLRIADYKSGRVKNTDLAVKDEQFDPHAVPDKWFQVMTYAWLYCRKHNYAGPFTAGIFALGALSSDFMAVRWTGTSELCDKHIDLFEQHLAALLDEIMDPGTDFFARPDSYRCKYCPFARICDSKKAK
;
A
#
# COMPACT_ATOMS: atom_id res chain seq x y z
N MET A 1 -6.39 -31.26 26.62
CA MET A 1 -6.71 -29.96 26.01
C MET A 1 -6.07 -28.88 26.87
N TRP A 2 -5.36 -27.94 26.28
CA TRP A 2 -4.75 -26.80 26.98
C TRP A 2 -5.56 -25.54 26.64
N LEU A 3 -5.92 -24.77 27.66
CA LEU A 3 -6.55 -23.47 27.55
C LEU A 3 -5.63 -22.44 28.21
N LEU A 4 -5.20 -21.43 27.46
CA LEU A 4 -4.26 -20.41 27.92
C LEU A 4 -4.99 -19.08 28.05
N TYR A 5 -4.74 -18.37 29.15
CA TYR A 5 -5.14 -16.97 29.30
C TYR A 5 -4.04 -16.17 30.00
N SER A 6 -3.98 -14.88 29.75
CA SER A 6 -3.01 -13.98 30.39
C SER A 6 -3.64 -13.47 31.70
N SER A 7 -2.91 -13.55 32.80
CA SER A 7 -3.29 -12.92 34.08
C SER A 7 -2.66 -11.55 34.29
N ASP A 8 -1.82 -11.09 33.35
CA ASP A 8 -1.17 -9.78 33.44
C ASP A 8 -2.11 -8.64 33.05
N SER A 9 -2.03 -7.53 33.79
CA SER A 9 -2.73 -6.31 33.53
C SER A 9 -1.87 -5.39 32.66
N ASP A 10 -2.07 -5.39 31.37
CA ASP A 10 -1.53 -4.36 30.45
C ASP A 10 -2.35 -3.05 30.57
N GLY A 11 -2.27 -2.38 31.71
CA GLY A 11 -2.72 -0.98 31.89
C GLY A 11 -4.20 -0.65 31.75
N MET A 12 -5.05 -1.47 31.12
CA MET A 12 -6.48 -1.21 30.92
C MET A 12 -7.45 -2.36 31.26
N GLY A 13 -6.98 -3.47 31.78
CA GLY A 13 -7.84 -4.57 32.22
C GLY A 13 -7.05 -5.64 32.92
N LYS A 14 -7.60 -6.22 34.00
CA LYS A 14 -7.07 -7.46 34.58
C LYS A 14 -7.39 -8.57 33.60
N GLY A 15 -6.38 -9.37 33.20
CA GLY A 15 -6.59 -10.58 32.45
C GLY A 15 -7.46 -11.53 33.22
N GLU A 16 -8.72 -11.67 32.88
CA GLU A 16 -9.65 -12.61 33.50
C GLU A 16 -9.82 -13.84 32.61
N PRO A 17 -10.01 -15.03 33.19
CA PRO A 17 -10.35 -16.20 32.42
C PRO A 17 -11.68 -15.98 31.69
N SER A 18 -11.74 -16.40 30.42
CA SER A 18 -12.98 -16.27 29.65
C SER A 18 -14.13 -17.00 30.37
N ARG A 19 -15.36 -16.53 30.15
CA ARG A 19 -16.56 -17.19 30.72
C ARG A 19 -16.64 -18.69 30.39
N PHE A 20 -16.08 -19.11 29.27
CA PHE A 20 -16.04 -20.53 28.91
C PHE A 20 -15.09 -21.34 29.78
N ILE A 21 -13.95 -20.80 30.20
CA ILE A 21 -13.06 -21.43 31.17
C ILE A 21 -13.76 -21.55 32.51
N LEU A 22 -14.47 -20.51 32.95
CA LEU A 22 -15.26 -20.52 34.17
C LEU A 22 -16.41 -21.53 34.09
N GLN A 23 -17.10 -21.67 32.98
CA GLN A 23 -18.13 -22.68 32.76
C GLN A 23 -17.57 -24.09 32.82
N ILE A 24 -16.44 -24.36 32.18
CA ILE A 24 -15.78 -25.67 32.26
C ILE A 24 -15.43 -26.00 33.69
N ARG A 25 -14.87 -25.05 34.44
CA ARG A 25 -14.46 -25.25 35.82
C ARG A 25 -15.64 -25.43 36.78
N ASN A 26 -16.64 -24.57 36.70
CA ASN A 26 -17.71 -24.46 37.70
C ASN A 26 -18.96 -25.28 37.37
N GLU A 27 -19.21 -25.58 36.10
CA GLU A 27 -20.41 -26.30 35.69
C GLU A 27 -20.10 -27.68 35.10
N LEU A 28 -19.13 -27.79 34.20
CA LEU A 28 -18.88 -29.01 33.45
C LEU A 28 -18.09 -30.03 34.30
N ALA A 29 -16.98 -29.62 34.93
CA ALA A 29 -16.16 -30.51 35.73
C ALA A 29 -16.90 -31.14 36.93
N PRO A 30 -17.78 -30.43 37.68
CA PRO A 30 -18.57 -31.03 38.75
C PRO A 30 -19.59 -32.06 38.25
N ARG A 31 -20.10 -31.92 37.01
CA ARG A 31 -21.08 -32.86 36.41
C ARG A 31 -20.44 -34.13 35.87
N TYR A 32 -19.15 -34.07 35.54
CA TYR A 32 -18.42 -35.19 34.94
C TYR A 32 -17.17 -35.52 35.76
N PRO A 33 -17.23 -36.48 36.71
CA PRO A 33 -16.13 -36.79 37.60
C PRO A 33 -14.83 -37.25 36.95
N ASN A 34 -14.90 -37.62 35.68
CA ASN A 34 -13.73 -38.02 34.89
C ASN A 34 -12.92 -36.83 34.34
N ILE A 35 -13.45 -35.59 34.42
CA ILE A 35 -12.75 -34.41 34.01
C ILE A 35 -11.86 -33.92 35.17
N LYS A 36 -10.56 -33.98 34.95
CA LYS A 36 -9.57 -33.41 35.86
C LYS A 36 -9.08 -32.09 35.29
N ILE A 37 -9.16 -31.01 36.06
CA ILE A 37 -8.64 -29.68 35.71
C ILE A 37 -7.43 -29.42 36.59
N SER A 38 -6.30 -29.09 35.99
CA SER A 38 -5.11 -28.56 36.66
C SER A 38 -4.85 -27.14 36.13
N GLU A 39 -4.56 -26.23 37.03
CA GLU A 39 -4.14 -24.86 36.69
C GLU A 39 -2.64 -24.73 36.98
N GLU A 40 -1.90 -24.26 36.00
CA GLU A 40 -0.47 -23.97 36.13
C GLU A 40 -0.22 -22.52 35.76
N ILE A 41 0.50 -21.80 36.62
CA ILE A 41 0.96 -20.46 36.31
C ILE A 41 2.32 -20.61 35.63
N VAL A 42 2.36 -20.33 34.33
CA VAL A 42 3.62 -20.25 33.58
C VAL A 42 4.08 -18.79 33.56
N ALA A 43 5.04 -18.46 34.43
CA ALA A 43 5.68 -17.18 34.37
C ALA A 43 6.68 -17.19 33.20
N ALA A 44 6.31 -16.59 32.06
CA ALA A 44 7.27 -16.28 31.02
C ALA A 44 8.17 -15.15 31.52
N SER A 45 9.30 -15.46 32.13
CA SER A 45 10.33 -14.46 32.42
C SER A 45 10.99 -14.09 31.11
N ASN A 46 10.60 -12.94 30.55
CA ASN A 46 11.42 -12.27 29.55
C ASN A 46 12.73 -11.80 30.20
N LYS A 47 13.69 -12.71 30.38
CA LYS A 47 15.09 -12.31 30.49
C LYS A 47 15.49 -11.81 29.09
N ALA A 48 15.13 -10.56 28.78
CA ALA A 48 15.74 -9.84 27.68
C ALA A 48 17.25 -9.75 28.00
N SER A 49 18.05 -10.64 27.42
CA SER A 49 19.45 -10.38 27.29
C SER A 49 19.57 -9.13 26.39
N SER A 50 19.92 -8.03 26.99
CA SER A 50 20.18 -6.75 26.33
C SER A 50 21.47 -6.84 25.50
N THR A 51 21.47 -7.64 24.46
CA THR A 51 22.47 -7.58 23.40
C THR A 51 21.79 -6.97 22.19
N GLU A 52 22.46 -6.04 21.52
CA GLU A 52 22.05 -5.38 20.26
C GLU A 52 21.56 -6.36 19.18
N LYS A 53 21.69 -7.67 19.39
CA LYS A 53 21.25 -8.76 18.51
C LYS A 53 19.74 -8.84 18.24
N GLY A 54 18.88 -8.13 18.98
CA GLY A 54 17.44 -8.10 18.75
C GLY A 54 16.97 -7.13 17.64
N LEU A 55 17.87 -6.27 17.14
CA LEU A 55 17.52 -5.23 16.18
C LEU A 55 17.66 -5.67 14.72
N SER A 56 18.37 -6.75 14.43
CA SER A 56 18.54 -7.28 13.08
C SER A 56 18.18 -8.76 12.94
N VAL A 57 17.89 -9.16 11.71
CA VAL A 57 17.63 -10.57 11.31
C VAL A 57 18.54 -10.86 10.12
N GLY A 58 19.43 -11.84 10.28
CA GLY A 58 20.32 -12.29 9.20
C GLY A 58 19.57 -13.04 8.10
N LYS A 59 20.14 -13.07 6.91
CA LYS A 59 19.61 -13.78 5.76
C LYS A 59 20.17 -15.20 5.70
N ASP A 60 19.47 -16.15 6.32
CA ASP A 60 19.78 -17.57 6.20
C ASP A 60 19.39 -18.13 4.81
N SER A 61 19.74 -19.37 4.53
CA SER A 61 19.46 -20.03 3.25
C SER A 61 17.97 -20.06 2.90
N ARG A 62 17.09 -20.21 3.89
CA ARG A 62 15.64 -20.21 3.71
C ARG A 62 15.13 -18.82 3.36
N THR A 63 15.65 -17.80 4.01
CA THR A 63 15.34 -16.40 3.73
C THR A 63 15.79 -16.01 2.32
N LEU A 64 17.01 -16.40 1.93
CA LEU A 64 17.53 -16.14 0.59
C LEU A 64 16.70 -16.86 -0.49
N GLN A 65 16.28 -18.10 -0.25
CA GLN A 65 15.36 -18.80 -1.18
C GLN A 65 14.06 -18.00 -1.35
N ARG A 66 13.43 -17.55 -0.28
CA ARG A 66 12.19 -16.74 -0.34
C ARG A 66 12.38 -15.41 -1.03
N LEU A 67 13.51 -14.75 -0.81
CA LEU A 67 13.86 -13.54 -1.56
C LEU A 67 13.99 -13.82 -3.06
N GLY A 68 14.59 -14.94 -3.44
CA GLY A 68 14.65 -15.41 -4.84
C GLY A 68 13.26 -15.61 -5.43
N GLU A 69 12.35 -16.24 -4.70
CA GLU A 69 10.94 -16.41 -5.10
C GLU A 69 10.22 -15.06 -5.28
N LEU A 70 10.46 -14.11 -4.37
CA LEU A 70 9.93 -12.75 -4.47
C LEU A 70 10.51 -12.01 -5.67
N ALA A 71 11.81 -12.16 -5.93
CA ALA A 71 12.49 -11.56 -7.07
C ALA A 71 11.89 -12.03 -8.40
N GLN A 72 11.53 -13.32 -8.49
CA GLN A 72 10.84 -13.87 -9.66
C GLN A 72 9.39 -13.38 -9.78
N LYS A 73 8.64 -13.29 -8.67
CA LYS A 73 7.25 -12.78 -8.65
C LYS A 73 7.17 -11.29 -8.90
N GLY A 74 8.22 -10.55 -8.63
CA GLY A 74 8.33 -9.12 -8.73
C GLY A 74 8.01 -8.36 -7.43
N PHE A 75 8.87 -7.40 -7.11
CA PHE A 75 8.67 -6.45 -6.01
C PHE A 75 7.69 -5.36 -6.43
N SER A 76 6.69 -5.10 -5.60
CA SER A 76 5.77 -3.99 -5.79
C SER A 76 6.33 -2.69 -5.15
N PRO A 77 5.89 -1.50 -5.58
CA PRO A 77 6.26 -0.24 -4.92
C PRO A 77 5.94 -0.24 -3.42
N SER A 78 4.83 -0.90 -3.02
CA SER A 78 4.45 -1.01 -1.61
C SER A 78 5.44 -1.86 -0.81
N ALA A 79 5.92 -2.98 -1.38
CA ALA A 79 6.93 -3.83 -0.75
C ALA A 79 8.28 -3.09 -0.62
N LEU A 80 8.69 -2.39 -1.68
CA LEU A 80 9.89 -1.56 -1.66
C LEU A 80 9.80 -0.42 -0.65
N ASN A 81 8.65 0.27 -0.55
CA ASN A 81 8.40 1.30 0.46
C ASN A 81 8.43 0.74 1.89
N ARG A 82 7.96 -0.50 2.11
CA ARG A 82 8.11 -1.17 3.41
C ARG A 82 9.58 -1.40 3.75
N TYR A 83 10.37 -1.91 2.81
CA TYR A 83 11.81 -2.11 3.01
C TYR A 83 12.53 -0.80 3.31
N ARG A 84 12.30 0.22 2.48
CA ARG A 84 12.87 1.57 2.66
C ARG A 84 12.52 2.16 4.02
N GLY A 85 11.29 1.98 4.46
CA GLY A 85 10.83 2.45 5.76
C GLY A 85 11.37 1.66 6.94
N CYS A 86 11.38 0.34 6.84
CA CYS A 86 11.92 -0.56 7.86
C CYS A 86 12.17 -1.96 7.26
N PRO A 87 13.46 -2.36 7.01
CA PRO A 87 13.79 -3.69 6.49
C PRO A 87 13.17 -4.84 7.27
N LYS A 88 13.08 -4.71 8.60
CA LYS A 88 12.46 -5.73 9.46
C LYS A 88 10.94 -5.84 9.25
N GLN A 89 10.24 -4.73 8.95
CA GLN A 89 8.82 -4.76 8.58
C GLN A 89 8.62 -5.50 7.26
N PHE A 90 9.45 -5.23 6.27
CA PHE A 90 9.46 -5.96 5.01
C PHE A 90 9.73 -7.46 5.23
N PHE A 91 10.70 -7.81 6.07
CA PHE A 91 10.99 -9.21 6.38
C PHE A 91 9.77 -9.94 6.93
N TYR A 92 9.08 -9.38 7.92
CA TYR A 92 7.90 -10.01 8.49
C TYR A 92 6.73 -10.09 7.50
N GLY A 93 6.43 -8.99 6.81
CA GLY A 93 5.26 -8.91 5.92
C GLY A 93 5.46 -9.58 4.58
N ASP A 94 6.59 -9.30 3.90
CA ASP A 94 6.80 -9.72 2.51
C ASP A 94 7.60 -11.03 2.40
N VAL A 95 8.61 -11.24 3.24
CA VAL A 95 9.43 -12.45 3.19
C VAL A 95 8.79 -13.59 3.97
N LEU A 96 8.30 -13.34 5.18
CA LEU A 96 7.66 -14.37 6.02
C LEU A 96 6.15 -14.51 5.77
N HIS A 97 5.53 -13.55 5.06
CA HIS A 97 4.08 -13.49 4.84
C HIS A 97 3.26 -13.56 6.15
N ILE A 98 3.79 -12.92 7.21
CA ILE A 98 3.03 -12.78 8.46
C ILE A 98 1.96 -11.71 8.22
N GLN A 99 0.71 -12.12 8.34
CA GLN A 99 -0.45 -11.23 8.23
C GLN A 99 -1.14 -11.12 9.59
N GLU A 100 -1.69 -9.95 9.88
CA GLU A 100 -2.67 -9.85 10.97
C GLU A 100 -3.87 -10.73 10.62
N ARG A 101 -4.48 -11.36 11.62
CA ARG A 101 -5.76 -12.02 11.39
C ARG A 101 -6.75 -10.96 10.95
N GLU A 102 -7.33 -11.14 9.78
CA GLU A 102 -8.49 -10.35 9.39
C GLU A 102 -9.60 -10.63 10.41
N GLU A 103 -9.80 -9.69 11.32
CA GLU A 103 -11.04 -9.65 12.07
C GLU A 103 -12.13 -9.27 11.05
N MET A 104 -13.27 -9.95 11.09
CA MET A 104 -14.43 -9.57 10.28
C MET A 104 -14.91 -8.20 10.78
N ASN A 105 -14.32 -7.14 10.23
CA ASN A 105 -14.75 -5.78 10.52
C ASN A 105 -16.10 -5.53 9.84
N GLU A 106 -17.10 -5.15 10.63
CA GLU A 106 -18.38 -4.68 10.11
C GLU A 106 -18.23 -3.38 9.32
N ASP A 107 -17.20 -2.60 9.66
CA ASP A 107 -16.83 -1.36 9.02
C ASP A 107 -15.79 -1.59 7.91
N LEU A 108 -15.96 -0.83 6.82
CA LEU A 108 -14.98 -0.75 5.74
C LEU A 108 -13.68 -0.12 6.21
N GLU A 109 -12.59 -0.52 5.58
CA GLU A 109 -11.29 0.11 5.72
C GLU A 109 -11.05 1.18 4.64
N ALA A 110 -10.15 2.12 4.91
CA ALA A 110 -9.85 3.21 3.98
C ALA A 110 -9.21 2.74 2.65
N ASN A 111 -8.48 1.63 2.67
CA ASN A 111 -7.92 0.98 1.50
C ASN A 111 -9.01 0.36 0.61
N GLU A 112 -10.03 -0.28 1.18
CA GLU A 112 -11.18 -0.83 0.43
C GLU A 112 -11.93 0.29 -0.28
N LEU A 113 -12.16 1.44 0.40
CA LEU A 113 -12.75 2.62 -0.24
C LEU A 113 -11.90 3.14 -1.40
N GLY A 114 -10.57 3.19 -1.22
CA GLY A 114 -9.65 3.62 -2.28
C GLY A 114 -9.78 2.74 -3.52
N SER A 115 -9.64 1.42 -3.38
CA SER A 115 -9.77 0.47 -4.49
C SER A 115 -11.13 0.58 -5.18
N TYR A 116 -12.21 0.73 -4.41
CA TYR A 116 -13.54 0.91 -4.96
C TYR A 116 -13.68 2.17 -5.83
N ILE A 117 -13.11 3.30 -5.39
CA ILE A 117 -13.12 4.54 -6.19
C ILE A 117 -12.34 4.37 -7.49
N HIS A 118 -11.20 3.69 -7.48
CA HIS A 118 -10.40 3.40 -8.67
C HIS A 118 -11.20 2.55 -9.66
N ASP A 119 -11.81 1.46 -9.21
CA ASP A 119 -12.65 0.59 -10.04
C ASP A 119 -13.80 1.34 -10.70
N LEU A 120 -14.46 2.24 -9.97
CA LEU A 120 -15.54 3.07 -10.52
C LEU A 120 -15.04 4.05 -11.58
N LEU A 121 -13.92 4.73 -11.34
CA LEU A 121 -13.32 5.62 -12.32
C LEU A 121 -12.94 4.87 -13.59
N LYS A 122 -12.34 3.68 -13.45
CA LYS A 122 -12.05 2.79 -14.57
C LYS A 122 -13.30 2.46 -15.39
N GLN A 123 -14.40 2.06 -14.73
CA GLN A 123 -15.66 1.75 -15.40
C GLN A 123 -16.24 2.95 -16.16
N ILE A 124 -16.11 4.16 -15.62
CA ILE A 124 -16.56 5.39 -16.28
C ILE A 124 -15.76 5.64 -17.57
N TYR A 125 -14.44 5.55 -17.50
CA TYR A 125 -13.57 5.81 -18.65
C TYR A 125 -13.64 4.76 -19.75
N LEU A 126 -13.90 3.50 -19.39
CA LEU A 126 -14.08 2.42 -20.38
C LEU A 126 -15.36 2.56 -21.23
N ARG A 127 -16.24 3.54 -20.93
CA ARG A 127 -17.43 3.82 -21.78
C ARG A 127 -17.05 4.46 -23.11
N ASP A 128 -15.94 5.21 -23.14
CA ASP A 128 -15.41 5.82 -24.38
C ASP A 128 -14.51 4.81 -25.10
N THR A 129 -15.09 4.10 -26.05
CA THR A 129 -14.44 2.97 -26.77
C THR A 129 -13.32 3.43 -27.70
N ASP A 130 -13.26 4.71 -28.06
CA ASP A 130 -12.20 5.33 -28.83
C ASP A 130 -11.08 5.90 -27.98
N HIS A 131 -11.11 5.64 -26.66
CA HIS A 131 -10.14 6.11 -25.67
C HIS A 131 -10.06 7.64 -25.49
N ILE A 132 -10.81 8.41 -26.25
CA ILE A 132 -10.88 9.88 -26.13
C ILE A 132 -11.98 10.24 -25.13
N ILE A 133 -11.63 10.91 -24.05
CA ILE A 133 -12.59 11.31 -23.03
C ILE A 133 -13.52 12.41 -23.54
N LYS A 134 -14.83 12.16 -23.43
CA LYS A 134 -15.89 13.05 -23.92
C LYS A 134 -16.64 13.71 -22.77
N ILE A 135 -16.96 14.99 -22.95
CA ILE A 135 -17.76 15.75 -21.97
C ILE A 135 -19.12 15.06 -21.73
N GLY A 136 -19.77 14.53 -22.78
CA GLY A 136 -21.05 13.85 -22.66
C GLY A 136 -20.98 12.62 -21.74
N THR A 137 -19.96 11.77 -21.92
CA THR A 137 -19.76 10.57 -21.11
C THR A 137 -19.53 10.91 -19.64
N LEU A 138 -18.70 11.93 -19.36
CA LEU A 138 -18.46 12.36 -17.99
C LEU A 138 -19.68 13.05 -17.37
N GLN A 139 -20.46 13.79 -18.17
CA GLN A 139 -21.68 14.45 -17.70
C GLN A 139 -22.76 13.41 -17.36
N ASP A 140 -22.97 12.41 -18.22
CA ASP A 140 -23.88 11.29 -17.95
C ASP A 140 -23.50 10.52 -16.69
N ALA A 141 -22.19 10.27 -16.49
CA ALA A 141 -21.71 9.64 -15.27
C ALA A 141 -21.96 10.51 -14.04
N LEU A 142 -21.72 11.82 -14.14
CA LEU A 142 -21.95 12.78 -13.05
C LEU A 142 -23.42 12.89 -12.67
N ASP A 143 -24.33 12.94 -13.66
CA ASP A 143 -25.76 13.05 -13.44
C ASP A 143 -26.35 11.79 -12.77
N ASN A 144 -25.74 10.63 -13.02
CA ASN A 144 -26.15 9.34 -12.48
C ASN A 144 -25.28 8.85 -11.32
N ILE A 145 -24.33 9.65 -10.84
CA ILE A 145 -23.31 9.21 -9.88
C ILE A 145 -23.90 8.64 -8.59
N GLY A 146 -24.99 9.23 -8.08
CA GLY A 146 -25.67 8.77 -6.89
C GLY A 146 -26.11 7.32 -7.02
N THR A 147 -26.88 7.00 -8.06
CA THR A 147 -27.38 5.65 -8.33
C THR A 147 -26.23 4.67 -8.62
N MET A 148 -25.27 5.07 -9.46
CA MET A 148 -24.10 4.25 -9.78
C MET A 148 -23.32 3.82 -8.53
N VAL A 149 -23.03 4.78 -7.66
CA VAL A 149 -22.26 4.51 -6.44
C VAL A 149 -23.09 3.65 -5.49
N ASP A 150 -24.37 3.96 -5.26
CA ASP A 150 -25.22 3.20 -4.32
C ASP A 150 -25.36 1.74 -4.73
N GLU A 151 -25.63 1.47 -6.02
CA GLU A 151 -25.82 0.11 -6.51
C GLU A 151 -24.51 -0.70 -6.49
N SER A 152 -23.42 -0.11 -6.97
CA SER A 152 -22.13 -0.80 -7.00
C SER A 152 -21.53 -0.97 -5.61
N PHE A 153 -21.70 0.01 -4.71
CA PHE A 153 -21.25 -0.07 -3.33
C PHE A 153 -21.91 -1.23 -2.57
N LYS A 154 -23.25 -1.39 -2.74
CA LYS A 154 -23.98 -2.53 -2.18
C LYS A 154 -23.45 -3.87 -2.68
N ARG A 155 -23.24 -3.96 -3.99
CA ARG A 155 -22.83 -5.21 -4.63
C ARG A 155 -21.37 -5.59 -4.36
N GLU A 156 -20.47 -4.63 -4.45
CA GLU A 156 -19.02 -4.88 -4.52
C GLU A 156 -18.31 -4.68 -3.19
N VAL A 157 -18.78 -3.74 -2.38
CA VAL A 157 -18.08 -3.31 -1.17
C VAL A 157 -18.72 -3.89 0.09
N LEU A 158 -20.03 -3.74 0.25
CA LEU A 158 -20.69 -4.20 1.47
C LEU A 158 -20.65 -5.71 1.64
N LYS A 159 -20.89 -6.48 0.58
CA LYS A 159 -20.84 -7.96 0.61
C LYS A 159 -21.53 -8.57 1.84
N GLY A 160 -22.68 -8.00 2.22
CA GLY A 160 -23.44 -8.42 3.39
C GLY A 160 -23.17 -7.65 4.69
N ARG A 161 -22.25 -6.69 4.69
CA ARG A 161 -22.04 -5.74 5.80
C ARG A 161 -23.21 -4.75 5.89
N SER A 162 -23.38 -4.09 7.04
CA SER A 162 -24.40 -3.05 7.25
C SER A 162 -24.17 -1.84 6.33
N GLU A 163 -25.27 -1.26 5.83
CA GLU A 163 -25.25 0.02 5.09
C GLU A 163 -25.17 1.25 6.02
N GLU A 164 -25.20 1.06 7.32
CA GLU A 164 -25.28 2.13 8.30
C GLU A 164 -23.90 2.59 8.82
N GLY A 165 -23.90 3.64 9.61
CA GLY A 165 -22.72 4.11 10.33
C GLY A 165 -21.60 4.57 9.39
N LYS A 166 -20.41 4.04 9.60
CA LYS A 166 -19.19 4.39 8.86
C LYS A 166 -19.27 3.99 7.38
N ASN A 167 -19.95 2.87 7.07
CA ASN A 167 -20.09 2.41 5.70
C ASN A 167 -20.93 3.40 4.87
N ARG A 168 -22.01 3.96 5.45
CA ARG A 168 -22.78 5.02 4.80
C ARG A 168 -21.94 6.29 4.57
N LEU A 169 -21.12 6.67 5.54
CA LEU A 169 -20.20 7.80 5.38
C LEU A 169 -19.23 7.56 4.21
N TYR A 170 -18.67 6.37 4.09
CA TYR A 170 -17.75 6.03 3.00
C TYR A 170 -18.43 6.05 1.63
N ASN A 171 -19.69 5.62 1.54
CA ASN A 171 -20.48 5.75 0.34
C ASN A 171 -20.64 7.22 -0.09
N GLU A 172 -21.00 8.11 0.82
CA GLU A 172 -21.12 9.55 0.55
C GLU A 172 -19.77 10.20 0.22
N VAL A 173 -18.68 9.75 0.85
CA VAL A 173 -17.32 10.19 0.51
C VAL A 173 -16.96 9.78 -0.92
N ALA A 174 -17.24 8.55 -1.34
CA ALA A 174 -17.00 8.09 -2.71
C ALA A 174 -17.77 8.96 -3.72
N LYS A 175 -19.08 9.18 -3.51
CA LYS A 175 -19.90 10.06 -4.38
C LYS A 175 -19.28 11.45 -4.50
N THR A 176 -18.89 12.03 -3.38
CA THR A 176 -18.33 13.38 -3.35
C THR A 176 -16.99 13.46 -4.09
N GLN A 177 -16.08 12.54 -3.82
CA GLN A 177 -14.76 12.53 -4.44
C GLN A 177 -14.84 12.33 -5.95
N ILE A 178 -15.61 11.34 -6.41
CA ILE A 178 -15.79 11.07 -7.84
C ILE A 178 -16.49 12.24 -8.53
N SER A 179 -17.57 12.80 -7.93
CA SER A 179 -18.26 13.95 -8.50
C SER A 179 -17.36 15.16 -8.67
N HIS A 180 -16.51 15.46 -7.68
CA HIS A 180 -15.55 16.55 -7.75
C HIS A 180 -14.54 16.33 -8.85
N PHE A 181 -14.00 15.13 -8.95
CA PHE A 181 -13.02 14.78 -9.95
C PHE A 181 -13.60 14.88 -11.37
N LEU A 182 -14.77 14.31 -11.63
CA LEU A 182 -15.44 14.40 -12.92
C LEU A 182 -15.76 15.84 -13.32
N LYS A 183 -16.22 16.68 -12.38
CA LYS A 183 -16.45 18.11 -12.64
C LYS A 183 -15.17 18.82 -13.09
N LYS A 184 -14.03 18.53 -12.47
CA LYS A 184 -12.73 19.10 -12.84
C LYS A 184 -12.29 18.66 -14.23
N GLU A 185 -12.48 17.38 -14.57
CA GLU A 185 -12.16 16.92 -15.91
C GLU A 185 -13.09 17.56 -16.97
N ILE A 186 -14.40 17.66 -16.70
CA ILE A 186 -15.35 18.38 -17.57
C ILE A 186 -14.92 19.84 -17.76
N GLU A 187 -14.53 20.54 -16.68
CA GLU A 187 -14.01 21.90 -16.77
C GLU A 187 -12.74 21.99 -17.63
N SER A 188 -11.84 21.02 -17.50
CA SER A 188 -10.61 20.93 -18.28
C SER A 188 -10.92 20.75 -19.77
N LEU A 189 -11.83 19.82 -20.12
CA LEU A 189 -12.26 19.59 -21.50
C LEU A 189 -12.99 20.81 -22.09
N LYS A 190 -13.83 21.50 -21.31
CA LYS A 190 -14.50 22.75 -21.73
C LYS A 190 -13.52 23.88 -22.00
N LYS A 191 -12.35 23.88 -21.40
CA LYS A 191 -11.25 24.82 -21.69
C LYS A 191 -10.47 24.46 -22.96
N GLY A 192 -10.86 23.41 -23.66
CA GLY A 192 -10.22 22.95 -24.89
C GLY A 192 -9.07 21.97 -24.69
N ASN A 193 -8.85 21.47 -23.47
CA ASN A 193 -7.88 20.41 -23.27
C ASN A 193 -8.38 19.09 -23.87
N HIS A 194 -7.46 18.27 -24.33
CA HIS A 194 -7.71 16.95 -24.89
C HIS A 194 -7.11 15.87 -24.00
N ILE A 195 -7.88 14.81 -23.77
CA ILE A 195 -7.44 13.67 -22.93
C ILE A 195 -7.71 12.38 -23.70
N GLU A 196 -6.66 11.62 -23.94
CA GLU A 196 -6.72 10.31 -24.58
C GLU A 196 -6.14 9.26 -23.62
N ILE A 197 -6.93 8.28 -23.22
CA ILE A 197 -6.52 7.21 -22.31
C ILE A 197 -5.64 6.22 -23.08
N SER A 198 -4.43 6.00 -22.60
CA SER A 198 -3.53 4.98 -23.12
C SER A 198 -3.68 3.67 -22.34
N LEU A 199 -3.93 3.78 -21.01
CA LEU A 199 -3.93 2.60 -20.12
C LEU A 199 -4.72 2.90 -18.84
N LEU A 200 -5.52 1.92 -18.38
CA LEU A 200 -6.26 1.96 -17.11
C LEU A 200 -6.01 0.69 -16.31
N GLU A 201 -5.38 0.82 -15.15
CA GLU A 201 -5.11 -0.28 -14.19
C GLU A 201 -4.56 -1.54 -14.86
N GLU A 202 -3.50 -1.37 -15.62
CA GLU A 202 -2.82 -2.49 -16.24
C GLU A 202 -1.66 -2.99 -15.38
N ASP A 203 -1.60 -4.30 -15.22
CA ASP A 203 -0.47 -4.97 -14.60
C ASP A 203 0.77 -4.85 -15.46
N MET A 204 1.80 -4.26 -14.89
CA MET A 204 3.11 -4.15 -15.53
C MET A 204 4.14 -4.93 -14.73
N THR A 205 4.98 -5.67 -15.42
CA THR A 205 6.14 -6.35 -14.84
C THR A 205 7.32 -6.19 -15.78
N MET A 206 8.45 -5.73 -15.23
CA MET A 206 9.69 -5.54 -15.97
C MET A 206 10.87 -6.13 -15.18
N PRO A 207 11.78 -6.86 -15.84
CA PRO A 207 13.01 -7.27 -15.23
C PRO A 207 13.98 -6.10 -15.10
N LEU A 208 14.67 -6.05 -13.97
CA LEU A 208 15.79 -5.16 -13.70
C LEU A 208 17.04 -5.98 -13.41
N THR A 209 18.09 -5.72 -14.15
CA THR A 209 19.37 -6.39 -13.97
C THR A 209 20.15 -5.76 -12.83
N LEU A 210 20.69 -6.56 -11.92
CA LEU A 210 21.44 -6.13 -10.75
C LEU A 210 22.95 -6.29 -10.98
N GLY A 211 23.74 -5.39 -10.39
CA GLY A 211 25.20 -5.46 -10.34
C GLY A 211 25.86 -5.81 -11.68
N ASP A 212 26.85 -6.71 -11.67
CA ASP A 212 27.64 -7.11 -12.83
C ASP A 212 26.87 -8.08 -13.78
N ASN A 213 25.57 -7.85 -14.06
CA ASN A 213 24.72 -8.67 -14.93
C ASN A 213 24.49 -10.13 -14.44
N SER A 214 24.67 -10.39 -13.16
CA SER A 214 24.59 -11.77 -12.61
C SER A 214 23.21 -12.19 -12.15
N ALA A 215 22.33 -11.24 -11.83
CA ALA A 215 20.97 -11.53 -11.36
C ALA A 215 19.95 -10.57 -11.97
N SER A 216 18.75 -11.09 -12.22
CA SER A 216 17.61 -10.30 -12.67
C SER A 216 16.48 -10.39 -11.65
N VAL A 217 15.89 -9.26 -11.31
CA VAL A 217 14.78 -9.12 -10.37
C VAL A 217 13.61 -8.47 -11.07
N ASN A 218 12.43 -9.02 -10.94
CA ASN A 218 11.23 -8.42 -11.49
C ASN A 218 10.70 -7.31 -10.57
N ILE A 219 10.32 -6.21 -11.17
CA ILE A 219 9.54 -5.14 -10.55
C ILE A 219 8.15 -5.18 -11.17
N LYS A 220 7.13 -5.09 -10.34
CA LYS A 220 5.74 -5.10 -10.79
C LYS A 220 4.95 -3.93 -10.19
N GLY A 221 3.91 -3.52 -10.89
CA GLY A 221 3.00 -2.49 -10.40
C GLY A 221 1.82 -2.32 -11.32
N VAL A 222 0.80 -1.67 -10.80
CA VAL A 222 -0.40 -1.28 -11.53
C VAL A 222 -0.43 0.24 -11.54
N ALA A 223 -0.30 0.85 -12.73
CA ALA A 223 -0.57 2.28 -12.87
C ALA A 223 -2.07 2.48 -13.00
N ASP A 224 -2.64 3.34 -12.18
CA ASP A 224 -4.10 3.55 -12.18
C ASP A 224 -4.57 4.13 -13.53
N ARG A 225 -3.79 5.07 -14.06
CA ARG A 225 -4.09 5.71 -15.34
C ARG A 225 -2.83 6.20 -16.05
N VAL A 226 -2.76 5.93 -17.33
CA VAL A 226 -1.81 6.58 -18.25
C VAL A 226 -2.62 7.20 -19.38
N ASP A 227 -2.38 8.48 -19.65
CA ASP A 227 -3.08 9.23 -20.72
C ASP A 227 -2.15 10.19 -21.48
N LEU A 228 -2.63 10.67 -22.60
CA LEU A 228 -2.07 11.80 -23.30
C LEU A 228 -2.90 13.05 -22.99
N PHE A 229 -2.34 13.95 -22.21
CA PHE A 229 -2.95 15.24 -21.92
C PHE A 229 -2.39 16.29 -22.90
N ASN A 230 -3.21 16.75 -23.82
CA ASN A 230 -2.79 17.62 -24.94
C ASN A 230 -1.61 17.04 -25.75
N GLY A 231 -1.58 15.72 -25.92
CA GLY A 231 -0.52 15.02 -26.64
C GLY A 231 0.74 14.72 -25.81
N GLN A 232 0.83 15.18 -24.56
CA GLN A 232 1.94 14.88 -23.65
C GLN A 232 1.59 13.70 -22.74
N LEU A 233 2.47 12.72 -22.64
CA LEU A 233 2.29 11.55 -21.78
C LEU A 233 2.18 11.98 -20.32
N ARG A 234 1.14 11.46 -19.63
CA ARG A 234 0.91 11.65 -18.22
C ARG A 234 0.64 10.31 -17.54
N ILE A 235 1.38 10.03 -16.48
CA ILE A 235 1.23 8.82 -15.65
C ILE A 235 0.66 9.24 -14.31
N ALA A 236 -0.51 8.72 -13.96
CA ALA A 236 -1.26 9.18 -12.81
C ALA A 236 -1.65 8.03 -11.88
N ASP A 237 -1.58 8.31 -10.59
CA ASP A 237 -2.08 7.47 -9.51
C ASP A 237 -3.22 8.21 -8.79
N TYR A 238 -4.27 7.51 -8.39
CA TYR A 238 -5.37 8.09 -7.63
C TYR A 238 -5.15 7.93 -6.14
N LYS A 239 -5.37 8.97 -5.36
CA LYS A 239 -5.33 8.88 -3.89
C LYS A 239 -6.58 9.49 -3.29
N SER A 240 -7.38 8.66 -2.62
CA SER A 240 -8.55 9.08 -1.84
C SER A 240 -8.17 9.83 -0.57
N GLY A 241 -6.93 9.66 -0.07
CA GLY A 241 -6.38 10.33 1.09
C GLY A 241 -5.68 11.66 0.76
N ARG A 242 -5.19 12.30 1.82
CA ARG A 242 -4.47 13.59 1.71
C ARG A 242 -3.09 13.43 1.07
N VAL A 243 -2.78 14.29 0.11
CA VAL A 243 -1.47 14.40 -0.53
C VAL A 243 -0.93 15.82 -0.33
N LYS A 244 0.36 15.94 -0.04
CA LYS A 244 1.06 17.22 0.11
C LYS A 244 2.08 17.37 -1.02
N ASN A 245 2.42 18.59 -1.39
CA ASN A 245 3.47 18.85 -2.38
C ASN A 245 4.83 18.27 -1.99
N THR A 246 5.12 18.22 -0.68
CA THR A 246 6.34 17.60 -0.13
C THR A 246 6.38 16.09 -0.33
N ASP A 247 5.23 15.43 -0.47
CA ASP A 247 5.14 13.98 -0.71
C ASP A 247 5.57 13.62 -2.13
N LEU A 248 5.69 14.61 -3.03
CA LEU A 248 5.95 14.45 -4.46
C LEU A 248 7.18 15.23 -4.95
N ALA A 249 8.06 15.64 -4.06
CA ALA A 249 9.24 16.43 -4.42
C ALA A 249 10.54 15.82 -3.90
N VAL A 250 11.51 15.68 -4.81
CA VAL A 250 12.90 15.32 -4.54
C VAL A 250 13.80 16.40 -5.13
N LYS A 251 14.79 16.86 -4.35
CA LYS A 251 15.61 18.04 -4.70
C LYS A 251 16.91 17.69 -5.38
N ASP A 252 17.45 16.51 -5.12
CA ASP A 252 18.76 16.09 -5.60
C ASP A 252 18.65 14.96 -6.64
N GLU A 253 19.54 14.95 -7.63
CA GLU A 253 19.71 13.81 -8.55
C GLU A 253 20.33 12.60 -7.81
N GLN A 254 21.26 12.87 -6.89
CA GLN A 254 21.92 11.87 -6.03
C GLN A 254 21.18 11.77 -4.69
N PHE A 255 20.02 11.15 -4.69
CA PHE A 255 19.24 10.98 -3.47
C PHE A 255 19.50 9.61 -2.81
N ASP A 256 19.35 9.56 -1.49
CA ASP A 256 19.25 8.30 -0.78
C ASP A 256 17.86 7.67 -1.05
N PRO A 257 17.80 6.47 -1.67
CA PRO A 257 16.52 5.80 -1.93
C PRO A 257 15.66 5.62 -0.67
N HIS A 258 16.27 5.53 0.51
CA HIS A 258 15.52 5.40 1.77
C HIS A 258 14.92 6.71 2.27
N ALA A 259 15.43 7.87 1.82
CA ALA A 259 15.02 9.17 2.32
C ALA A 259 13.93 9.85 1.49
N VAL A 260 13.68 9.39 0.25
CA VAL A 260 12.64 10.01 -0.61
C VAL A 260 11.23 9.66 -0.13
N PRO A 261 10.22 10.53 -0.40
CA PRO A 261 8.83 10.28 -0.02
C PRO A 261 8.26 9.02 -0.68
N ASP A 262 7.47 8.26 0.08
CA ASP A 262 6.89 6.99 -0.38
C ASP A 262 6.00 7.15 -1.63
N LYS A 263 5.21 8.24 -1.71
CA LYS A 263 4.34 8.52 -2.86
C LYS A 263 5.14 8.90 -4.11
N TRP A 264 6.19 9.69 -3.94
CA TRP A 264 7.11 10.02 -5.04
C TRP A 264 7.72 8.74 -5.61
N PHE A 265 8.26 7.88 -4.74
CA PHE A 265 8.88 6.63 -5.15
C PHE A 265 7.89 5.68 -5.85
N GLN A 266 6.65 5.60 -5.36
CA GLN A 266 5.59 4.80 -5.97
C GLN A 266 5.30 5.26 -7.40
N VAL A 267 5.06 6.56 -7.59
CA VAL A 267 4.73 7.13 -8.90
C VAL A 267 5.90 7.01 -9.87
N MET A 268 7.13 7.23 -9.40
CA MET A 268 8.34 7.04 -10.24
C MET A 268 8.55 5.58 -10.63
N THR A 269 8.20 4.63 -9.76
CA THR A 269 8.24 3.19 -10.13
C THR A 269 7.23 2.88 -11.25
N TYR A 270 6.03 3.46 -11.21
CA TYR A 270 5.06 3.31 -12.30
C TYR A 270 5.54 3.96 -13.60
N ALA A 271 6.16 5.13 -13.50
CA ALA A 271 6.75 5.79 -14.67
C ALA A 271 7.87 4.96 -15.28
N TRP A 272 8.76 4.42 -14.46
CA TRP A 272 9.81 3.50 -14.90
C TRP A 272 9.24 2.25 -15.59
N LEU A 273 8.25 1.59 -14.96
CA LEU A 273 7.60 0.40 -15.53
C LEU A 273 6.99 0.70 -16.89
N TYR A 274 6.25 1.81 -17.02
CA TYR A 274 5.62 2.18 -18.28
C TYR A 274 6.66 2.50 -19.36
N CYS A 275 7.63 3.37 -19.06
CA CYS A 275 8.64 3.80 -20.03
C CYS A 275 9.47 2.61 -20.53
N ARG A 276 9.88 1.70 -19.63
CA ARG A 276 10.66 0.51 -20.03
C ARG A 276 9.82 -0.52 -20.80
N LYS A 277 8.58 -0.75 -20.40
CA LYS A 277 7.67 -1.69 -21.06
C LYS A 277 7.33 -1.25 -22.48
N HIS A 278 7.13 0.05 -22.69
CA HIS A 278 6.72 0.62 -23.99
C HIS A 278 7.87 1.27 -24.78
N ASN A 279 9.12 1.16 -24.32
CA ASN A 279 10.29 1.81 -24.89
C ASN A 279 10.07 3.31 -25.14
N TYR A 280 9.44 3.98 -24.17
CA TYR A 280 9.11 5.39 -24.27
C TYR A 280 10.26 6.26 -23.75
N ALA A 281 10.82 7.11 -24.61
CA ALA A 281 11.95 8.00 -24.30
C ALA A 281 11.57 9.50 -24.40
N GLY A 282 10.32 9.82 -24.73
CA GLY A 282 9.84 11.20 -24.84
C GLY A 282 9.66 11.90 -23.48
N PRO A 283 9.33 13.20 -23.48
CA PRO A 283 8.98 13.94 -22.28
C PRO A 283 7.64 13.45 -21.72
N PHE A 284 7.53 13.41 -20.41
CA PHE A 284 6.31 12.99 -19.72
C PHE A 284 6.14 13.73 -18.39
N THR A 285 4.93 13.67 -17.85
CA THR A 285 4.63 14.04 -16.46
C THR A 285 4.15 12.81 -15.69
N ALA A 286 4.51 12.73 -14.42
CA ALA A 286 4.00 11.69 -13.53
C ALA A 286 3.47 12.36 -12.26
N GLY A 287 2.43 11.80 -11.62
CA GLY A 287 1.86 12.45 -10.45
C GLY A 287 0.66 11.74 -9.86
N ILE A 288 -0.06 12.47 -9.01
CA ILE A 288 -1.21 11.97 -8.26
C ILE A 288 -2.41 12.87 -8.50
N PHE A 289 -3.57 12.27 -8.76
CA PHE A 289 -4.86 12.93 -8.57
C PHE A 289 -5.29 12.78 -7.11
N ALA A 290 -5.27 13.88 -6.36
CA ALA A 290 -5.62 13.89 -4.95
C ALA A 290 -7.15 14.01 -4.78
N LEU A 291 -7.87 12.89 -4.90
CA LEU A 291 -9.34 12.86 -4.86
C LEU A 291 -9.92 13.35 -3.52
N GLY A 292 -9.18 13.13 -2.41
CA GLY A 292 -9.55 13.62 -1.09
C GLY A 292 -9.37 15.12 -0.86
N ALA A 293 -8.79 15.85 -1.83
CA ALA A 293 -8.66 17.30 -1.77
C ALA A 293 -9.81 17.99 -2.51
N LEU A 294 -10.25 19.15 -2.01
CA LEU A 294 -11.30 19.93 -2.68
C LEU A 294 -10.90 20.41 -4.08
N SER A 295 -9.60 20.53 -4.35
CA SER A 295 -9.12 20.90 -5.68
C SER A 295 -9.14 19.75 -6.66
N SER A 296 -8.98 18.51 -6.22
CA SER A 296 -8.84 17.29 -7.05
C SER A 296 -7.88 17.45 -8.25
N ASP A 297 -6.92 18.36 -8.14
CA ASP A 297 -6.01 18.70 -9.20
C ASP A 297 -4.91 17.64 -9.34
N PHE A 298 -4.33 17.57 -10.54
CA PHE A 298 -3.15 16.74 -10.77
C PHE A 298 -1.93 17.36 -10.10
N MET A 299 -1.36 16.64 -9.16
CA MET A 299 -0.16 17.03 -8.42
C MET A 299 1.04 16.31 -9.03
N ALA A 300 1.80 17.02 -9.86
CA ALA A 300 2.96 16.45 -10.53
C ALA A 300 4.11 16.16 -9.55
N VAL A 301 4.78 15.05 -9.79
CA VAL A 301 6.10 14.75 -9.23
C VAL A 301 7.07 15.86 -9.65
N ARG A 302 7.93 16.27 -8.71
CA ARG A 302 9.01 17.21 -8.97
C ARG A 302 10.36 16.59 -8.65
N TRP A 303 11.25 16.65 -9.61
CA TRP A 303 12.64 16.22 -9.42
C TRP A 303 13.57 17.35 -9.80
N THR A 304 14.43 17.76 -8.88
CA THR A 304 15.31 18.97 -9.02
C THR A 304 14.54 20.23 -9.43
N GLY A 305 13.28 20.35 -8.99
CA GLY A 305 12.42 21.51 -9.27
C GLY A 305 11.60 21.42 -10.56
N THR A 306 11.90 20.51 -11.50
CA THR A 306 11.10 20.29 -12.71
C THR A 306 10.01 19.25 -12.49
N SER A 307 8.88 19.40 -13.17
CA SER A 307 7.82 18.39 -13.28
C SER A 307 7.76 17.75 -14.67
N GLU A 308 8.51 18.28 -15.63
CA GLU A 308 8.69 17.65 -16.93
C GLU A 308 9.86 16.67 -16.86
N LEU A 309 9.54 15.40 -16.94
CA LEU A 309 10.49 14.30 -16.82
C LEU A 309 10.82 13.74 -18.21
N CYS A 310 11.93 13.04 -18.31
CA CYS A 310 12.39 12.42 -19.55
C CYS A 310 13.19 11.16 -19.26
N ASP A 311 13.69 10.49 -20.28
CA ASP A 311 14.45 9.25 -20.19
C ASP A 311 15.65 9.33 -19.23
N LYS A 312 16.36 10.46 -19.20
CA LYS A 312 17.45 10.70 -18.22
C LYS A 312 16.97 10.47 -16.77
N HIS A 313 15.77 10.91 -16.42
CA HIS A 313 15.21 10.72 -15.07
C HIS A 313 14.87 9.24 -14.83
N ILE A 314 14.40 8.54 -15.85
CA ILE A 314 14.13 7.09 -15.79
C ILE A 314 15.43 6.31 -15.56
N ASP A 315 16.50 6.64 -16.27
CA ASP A 315 17.82 6.01 -16.12
C ASP A 315 18.40 6.24 -14.71
N LEU A 316 18.32 7.46 -14.20
CA LEU A 316 18.74 7.78 -12.84
C LEU A 316 17.91 7.05 -11.79
N PHE A 317 16.60 7.01 -11.96
CA PHE A 317 15.72 6.27 -11.06
C PHE A 317 16.01 4.78 -11.06
N GLU A 318 16.29 4.22 -12.24
CA GLU A 318 16.68 2.81 -12.41
C GLU A 318 17.97 2.48 -11.64
N GLN A 319 18.97 3.33 -11.69
CA GLN A 319 20.20 3.16 -10.92
C GLN A 319 19.95 3.13 -9.41
N HIS A 320 19.11 4.04 -8.90
CA HIS A 320 18.74 4.05 -7.48
C HIS A 320 17.89 2.84 -7.09
N LEU A 321 17.01 2.40 -7.99
CA LEU A 321 16.18 1.20 -7.79
C LEU A 321 17.05 -0.06 -7.77
N ALA A 322 18.02 -0.17 -8.67
CA ALA A 322 18.97 -1.27 -8.72
C ALA A 322 19.80 -1.33 -7.43
N ALA A 323 20.34 -0.21 -6.97
CA ALA A 323 21.09 -0.15 -5.72
C ALA A 323 20.26 -0.59 -4.49
N LEU A 324 18.98 -0.21 -4.44
CA LEU A 324 18.06 -0.66 -3.39
C LEU A 324 17.82 -2.17 -3.44
N LEU A 325 17.69 -2.72 -4.63
CA LEU A 325 17.47 -4.16 -4.82
C LEU A 325 18.74 -4.97 -4.55
N ASP A 326 19.91 -4.45 -4.92
CA ASP A 326 21.21 -5.04 -4.54
C ASP A 326 21.32 -5.16 -3.02
N GLU A 327 20.93 -4.11 -2.26
CA GLU A 327 20.90 -4.15 -0.79
C GLU A 327 19.90 -5.21 -0.27
N ILE A 328 18.69 -5.30 -0.87
CA ILE A 328 17.70 -6.30 -0.49
C ILE A 328 18.21 -7.73 -0.74
N MET A 329 18.90 -7.94 -1.85
CA MET A 329 19.34 -9.27 -2.27
C MET A 329 20.70 -9.67 -1.67
N ASP A 330 21.52 -8.72 -1.18
CA ASP A 330 22.82 -8.98 -0.60
C ASP A 330 22.72 -9.88 0.65
N PRO A 331 23.34 -11.07 0.65
CA PRO A 331 23.33 -11.98 1.79
C PRO A 331 24.01 -11.41 3.04
N GLY A 332 24.94 -10.46 2.86
CA GLY A 332 25.70 -9.84 3.94
C GLY A 332 24.94 -8.71 4.65
N THR A 333 23.84 -8.24 4.09
CA THR A 333 23.04 -7.14 4.65
C THR A 333 21.84 -7.68 5.42
N ASP A 334 21.84 -7.51 6.74
CA ASP A 334 20.76 -7.93 7.63
C ASP A 334 19.48 -7.09 7.46
N PHE A 335 18.33 -7.68 7.79
CA PHE A 335 17.09 -6.93 7.97
C PHE A 335 17.08 -6.27 9.34
N PHE A 336 17.47 -5.02 9.42
CA PHE A 336 17.49 -4.26 10.67
C PHE A 336 16.21 -3.46 10.90
N ALA A 337 15.88 -3.23 12.16
CA ALA A 337 14.80 -2.33 12.52
C ALA A 337 15.27 -0.87 12.36
N ARG A 338 14.41 -0.03 11.76
CA ARG A 338 14.57 1.43 11.78
C ARG A 338 13.54 2.01 12.76
N PRO A 339 13.92 2.25 14.03
CA PRO A 339 12.98 2.75 15.02
C PRO A 339 12.52 4.16 14.64
N ASP A 340 11.24 4.30 14.34
CA ASP A 340 10.55 5.56 14.13
C ASP A 340 9.31 5.56 15.03
N SER A 341 9.20 6.57 15.89
CA SER A 341 8.12 6.67 16.86
C SER A 341 6.73 6.66 16.21
N TYR A 342 6.60 7.26 15.04
CA TYR A 342 5.34 7.30 14.30
C TYR A 342 5.06 5.99 13.57
N ARG A 343 6.02 5.47 12.78
CA ARG A 343 5.86 4.20 12.05
C ARG A 343 5.68 3.02 12.99
N CYS A 344 6.45 2.97 14.08
CA CYS A 344 6.36 1.90 15.06
C CYS A 344 5.02 1.87 15.82
N LYS A 345 4.37 3.02 15.99
CA LYS A 345 3.06 3.12 16.64
C LYS A 345 1.98 2.34 15.88
N TYR A 346 2.04 2.37 14.55
CA TYR A 346 1.06 1.75 13.64
C TYR A 346 1.60 0.49 12.95
N CYS A 347 2.75 -0.01 13.38
CA CYS A 347 3.34 -1.20 12.78
C CYS A 347 2.59 -2.46 13.24
N PRO A 348 2.07 -3.29 12.31
CA PRO A 348 1.38 -4.53 12.67
C PRO A 348 2.28 -5.50 13.43
N PHE A 349 3.59 -5.40 13.24
CA PHE A 349 4.59 -6.25 13.88
C PHE A 349 5.16 -5.67 15.17
N ALA A 350 4.59 -4.59 15.71
CA ALA A 350 5.09 -3.93 16.91
C ALA A 350 5.17 -4.84 18.14
N ARG A 351 4.31 -5.87 18.22
CA ARG A 351 4.28 -6.83 19.33
C ARG A 351 5.39 -7.86 19.29
N ILE A 352 5.86 -8.22 18.08
CA ILE A 352 6.93 -9.21 17.88
C ILE A 352 8.29 -8.56 17.59
N CYS A 353 8.31 -7.24 17.45
CA CYS A 353 9.52 -6.46 17.18
C CYS A 353 10.11 -5.92 18.48
N ASP A 354 11.33 -6.35 18.83
CA ASP A 354 12.02 -5.92 20.05
C ASP A 354 12.53 -4.48 20.05
N SER A 355 12.39 -3.75 18.93
CA SER A 355 12.89 -2.38 18.78
C SER A 355 12.23 -1.35 19.73
N LYS A 356 11.06 -1.66 20.31
CA LYS A 356 10.41 -0.81 21.34
C LYS A 356 11.08 -0.84 22.69
N LYS A 357 11.95 -1.82 22.95
CA LYS A 357 12.65 -1.98 24.24
C LYS A 357 13.99 -1.21 24.29
N ALA A 358 14.39 -0.59 23.17
CA ALA A 358 15.65 0.13 23.04
C ALA A 358 15.52 1.65 23.32
N LYS A 359 14.46 2.08 24.04
CA LYS A 359 14.30 3.47 24.52
C LYS A 359 14.27 3.49 26.03
#